data_10cf7472968633b6fbffa49abe0e7d83
#
_entry.id   10cf7472968633b6fbffa49abe0e7d83
#
_cell.length_a   1.000
_cell.length_b   1.000
_cell.length_c   1.000
_cell.angle_alpha   90.00
_cell.angle_beta   90.00
_cell.angle_gamma   90.00
#
_symmetry.space_group_name_H-M   'P 1'
#
loop_
_entity.id
_entity.type
_entity.pdbx_description
1 polymer ?
#
loop_
_entity_poly.entity_id
_entity_poly.type
_entity_poly.pdbx_seq_one_letter_code
_entity_poly.pdbx_strand_id
1 'polypeptide(L)'
;MKKFLSVFLTAALAVSMLAGCGSKNETVTAKVIDIDLTDEEYAFGVDKNQPELLEKTNEFIAKIKSDGTLDEICKKYFSDGEPEAVKSATLDTSKDQLVVATNAAFEPFEYTKGEDYYGIDMEIAKLLAEIGRAHV
;
A
#
# COMPACT_ATOMS: atom_id res chain seq x y z
N MET A 1 -11.19 -3.53 70.91
CA MET A 1 -12.29 -3.35 69.92
C MET A 1 -12.00 -2.29 68.90
N LYS A 2 -11.39 -1.14 69.18
CA LYS A 2 -11.10 -0.10 68.16
C LYS A 2 -10.09 -0.50 67.10
N LYS A 3 -9.13 -1.38 67.40
CA LYS A 3 -8.11 -1.86 66.41
C LYS A 3 -8.64 -2.88 65.37
N PHE A 4 -9.62 -3.68 65.74
CA PHE A 4 -10.26 -4.65 64.84
C PHE A 4 -11.22 -3.98 63.84
N LEU A 5 -11.86 -2.88 64.27
CA LEU A 5 -12.76 -2.13 63.42
C LEU A 5 -12.01 -1.43 62.26
N SER A 6 -10.79 -0.95 62.53
CA SER A 6 -9.92 -0.31 61.52
C SER A 6 -9.43 -1.29 60.44
N VAL A 7 -9.11 -2.52 60.80
CA VAL A 7 -8.65 -3.56 59.87
C VAL A 7 -9.78 -4.03 58.96
N PHE A 8 -11.00 -4.13 59.48
CA PHE A 8 -12.17 -4.50 58.66
C PHE A 8 -12.54 -3.39 57.65
N LEU A 9 -12.39 -2.12 58.02
CA LEU A 9 -12.72 -1.02 57.13
C LEU A 9 -11.71 -0.88 55.98
N THR A 10 -10.43 -1.14 56.23
CA THR A 10 -9.39 -1.13 55.18
C THR A 10 -9.51 -2.34 54.23
N ALA A 11 -9.91 -3.48 54.74
CA ALA A 11 -10.15 -4.68 53.88
C ALA A 11 -11.37 -4.47 52.97
N ALA A 12 -12.43 -3.82 53.44
CA ALA A 12 -13.62 -3.54 52.61
C ALA A 12 -13.33 -2.54 51.46
N LEU A 13 -12.46 -1.53 51.73
CA LEU A 13 -12.04 -0.59 50.67
C LEU A 13 -11.13 -1.19 49.62
N ALA A 14 -10.29 -2.15 50.01
CA ALA A 14 -9.41 -2.84 49.05
C ALA A 14 -10.17 -3.76 48.07
N VAL A 15 -11.27 -4.38 48.52
CA VAL A 15 -12.09 -5.26 47.66
C VAL A 15 -12.94 -4.45 46.68
N SER A 16 -13.33 -3.21 47.00
CA SER A 16 -14.13 -2.37 46.08
C SER A 16 -13.33 -1.79 44.94
N MET A 17 -11.98 -1.73 45.01
CA MET A 17 -11.14 -1.26 43.89
C MET A 17 -10.84 -2.34 42.85
N LEU A 18 -11.08 -3.60 43.16
CA LEU A 18 -10.88 -4.72 42.18
C LEU A 18 -12.12 -5.02 41.32
N ALA A 19 -13.28 -4.44 41.63
CA ALA A 19 -14.51 -4.66 40.88
C ALA A 19 -14.73 -3.67 39.70
N GLY A 20 -13.77 -2.77 39.45
CA GLY A 20 -13.91 -1.64 38.50
C GLY A 20 -13.34 -1.83 37.09
N CYS A 21 -12.78 -2.99 36.73
CA CYS A 21 -12.27 -3.24 35.41
C CYS A 21 -12.87 -4.48 34.76
N GLY A 22 -14.19 -4.54 34.70
CA GLY A 22 -14.91 -5.40 33.77
C GLY A 22 -14.98 -4.70 32.40
N SER A 23 -13.88 -4.60 31.67
CA SER A 23 -13.95 -4.34 30.23
C SER A 23 -14.78 -5.44 29.61
N LYS A 24 -16.01 -5.12 29.24
CA LYS A 24 -16.71 -5.91 28.24
C LYS A 24 -15.85 -5.84 27.00
N ASN A 25 -15.17 -6.92 26.68
CA ASN A 25 -14.58 -7.10 25.35
C ASN A 25 -15.76 -7.16 24.37
N GLU A 26 -16.22 -5.99 23.94
CA GLU A 26 -17.07 -5.92 22.78
C GLU A 26 -16.17 -6.29 21.60
N THR A 27 -16.43 -7.46 21.06
CA THR A 27 -15.77 -7.91 19.82
C THR A 27 -16.27 -7.00 18.70
N VAL A 28 -15.47 -6.01 18.35
CA VAL A 28 -15.77 -5.17 17.19
C VAL A 28 -15.59 -6.05 15.96
N THR A 29 -16.70 -6.37 15.29
CA THR A 29 -16.69 -7.07 14.02
C THR A 29 -16.78 -6.05 12.89
N ALA A 30 -15.75 -5.99 12.05
CA ALA A 30 -15.81 -5.27 10.79
C ALA A 30 -16.52 -6.16 9.74
N LYS A 31 -17.42 -5.55 8.96
CA LYS A 31 -18.06 -6.21 7.82
C LYS A 31 -17.75 -5.42 6.57
N VAL A 32 -17.23 -6.10 5.56
CA VAL A 32 -17.08 -5.52 4.23
C VAL A 32 -18.48 -5.31 3.64
N ILE A 33 -18.74 -4.12 3.14
CA ILE A 33 -19.96 -3.77 2.42
C ILE A 33 -19.73 -4.19 0.97
N ASP A 34 -20.59 -5.06 0.46
CA ASP A 34 -20.53 -5.57 -0.92
C ASP A 34 -21.25 -4.57 -1.89
N ILE A 35 -20.79 -3.33 -1.85
CA ILE A 35 -21.26 -2.24 -2.73
C ILE A 35 -20.03 -1.39 -3.02
N ASP A 36 -19.70 -1.23 -4.30
CA ASP A 36 -18.66 -0.30 -4.74
C ASP A 36 -19.09 1.13 -4.42
N LEU A 37 -18.27 1.86 -3.68
CA LEU A 37 -18.53 3.24 -3.29
C LEU A 37 -18.14 4.23 -4.39
N THR A 38 -17.14 3.86 -5.18
CA THR A 38 -16.60 4.65 -6.30
C THR A 38 -16.23 3.73 -7.45
N ASP A 39 -16.27 4.25 -8.67
CA ASP A 39 -15.71 3.65 -9.87
C ASP A 39 -14.58 4.56 -10.32
N GLU A 40 -13.33 4.14 -10.07
CA GLU A 40 -12.16 4.96 -10.29
C GLU A 40 -11.31 4.39 -11.43
N GLU A 41 -10.84 5.28 -12.30
CA GLU A 41 -9.92 4.96 -13.37
C GLU A 41 -8.54 5.55 -13.07
N TYR A 42 -7.50 4.76 -13.28
CA TYR A 42 -6.10 5.17 -13.13
C TYR A 42 -5.43 5.24 -14.50
N ALA A 43 -4.58 6.25 -14.70
CA ALA A 43 -3.89 6.46 -15.96
C ALA A 43 -2.47 6.98 -15.77
N PHE A 44 -1.58 6.62 -16.70
CA PHE A 44 -0.25 7.21 -16.79
C PHE A 44 -0.26 8.41 -17.74
N GLY A 45 0.23 9.56 -17.25
CA GLY A 45 0.43 10.73 -18.10
C GLY A 45 1.73 10.61 -18.90
N VAL A 46 1.65 10.84 -20.21
CA VAL A 46 2.80 10.89 -21.12
C VAL A 46 2.88 12.28 -21.75
N ASP A 47 4.09 12.85 -21.89
CA ASP A 47 4.27 14.11 -22.54
C ASP A 47 3.70 14.09 -23.97
N LYS A 48 2.90 15.09 -24.30
CA LYS A 48 2.22 15.20 -25.60
C LYS A 48 3.17 15.22 -26.81
N ASN A 49 4.45 15.55 -26.58
CA ASN A 49 5.47 15.55 -27.62
C ASN A 49 6.18 14.20 -27.77
N GLN A 50 5.73 13.17 -27.04
CA GLN A 50 6.26 11.80 -27.08
C GLN A 50 5.19 10.77 -27.53
N PRO A 51 4.66 10.88 -28.76
CA PRO A 51 3.58 9.99 -29.22
C PRO A 51 4.02 8.52 -29.28
N GLU A 52 5.26 8.23 -29.61
CA GLU A 52 5.81 6.87 -29.63
C GLU A 52 5.86 6.25 -28.23
N LEU A 53 6.20 7.03 -27.20
CA LEU A 53 6.17 6.56 -25.83
C LEU A 53 4.73 6.28 -25.37
N LEU A 54 3.77 7.12 -25.78
CA LEU A 54 2.36 6.91 -25.49
C LEU A 54 1.86 5.60 -26.13
N GLU A 55 2.19 5.36 -27.39
CA GLU A 55 1.80 4.13 -28.10
C GLU A 55 2.38 2.90 -27.40
N LYS A 56 3.69 2.87 -27.12
CA LYS A 56 4.36 1.77 -26.41
C LYS A 56 3.78 1.55 -25.00
N THR A 57 3.45 2.62 -24.28
CA THR A 57 2.84 2.52 -22.95
C THR A 57 1.46 1.88 -23.04
N ASN A 58 0.63 2.27 -24.00
CA ASN A 58 -0.70 1.70 -24.20
C ASN A 58 -0.64 0.22 -24.61
N GLU A 59 0.26 -0.13 -25.53
CA GLU A 59 0.49 -1.53 -25.93
C GLU A 59 0.94 -2.38 -24.74
N PHE A 60 1.86 -1.85 -23.93
CA PHE A 60 2.34 -2.51 -22.73
C PHE A 60 1.22 -2.73 -21.70
N ILE A 61 0.41 -1.70 -21.43
CA ILE A 61 -0.74 -1.83 -20.51
C ILE A 61 -1.72 -2.89 -21.02
N ALA A 62 -2.04 -2.87 -22.32
CA ALA A 62 -2.91 -3.87 -22.91
C ALA A 62 -2.33 -5.29 -22.76
N LYS A 63 -1.02 -5.44 -22.94
CA LYS A 63 -0.30 -6.71 -22.76
C LYS A 63 -0.41 -7.22 -21.35
N ILE A 64 -0.03 -6.43 -20.33
CA ILE A 64 -0.02 -6.88 -18.93
C ILE A 64 -1.42 -7.18 -18.39
N LYS A 65 -2.45 -6.53 -18.94
CA LYS A 65 -3.86 -6.85 -18.66
C LYS A 65 -4.27 -8.18 -19.28
N SER A 66 -3.79 -8.51 -20.47
CA SER A 66 -4.20 -9.70 -21.20
C SER A 66 -3.46 -10.97 -20.78
N ASP A 67 -2.22 -10.86 -20.32
CA ASP A 67 -1.38 -12.00 -19.96
C ASP A 67 -1.37 -12.32 -18.45
N GLY A 68 -2.12 -11.56 -17.65
CA GLY A 68 -2.26 -11.77 -16.21
C GLY A 68 -1.19 -11.10 -15.35
N THR A 69 -0.19 -10.44 -15.94
CA THR A 69 0.89 -9.75 -15.20
C THR A 69 0.33 -8.68 -14.27
N LEU A 70 -0.68 -7.90 -14.70
CA LEU A 70 -1.32 -6.89 -13.85
C LEU A 70 -1.99 -7.53 -12.64
N ASP A 71 -2.69 -8.65 -12.83
CA ASP A 71 -3.35 -9.38 -11.74
C ASP A 71 -2.33 -9.92 -10.73
N GLU A 72 -1.16 -10.38 -11.18
CA GLU A 72 -0.08 -10.82 -10.32
C GLU A 72 0.50 -9.67 -9.50
N ILE A 73 0.71 -8.51 -10.12
CA ILE A 73 1.14 -7.30 -9.41
C ILE A 73 0.09 -6.93 -8.36
N CYS A 74 -1.17 -6.79 -8.75
CA CYS A 74 -2.25 -6.41 -7.82
C CYS A 74 -2.36 -7.38 -6.62
N LYS A 75 -2.20 -8.67 -6.83
CA LYS A 75 -2.23 -9.67 -5.75
C LYS A 75 -1.16 -9.45 -4.69
N LYS A 76 0.01 -8.93 -5.04
CA LYS A 76 1.06 -8.62 -4.07
C LYS A 76 0.64 -7.53 -3.08
N TYR A 77 -0.23 -6.61 -3.50
CA TYR A 77 -0.62 -5.43 -2.72
C TYR A 77 -2.01 -5.53 -2.09
N PHE A 78 -2.93 -6.28 -2.69
CA PHE A 78 -4.31 -6.43 -2.21
C PHE A 78 -4.60 -7.78 -1.54
N SER A 79 -3.62 -8.69 -1.49
CA SER A 79 -3.75 -10.00 -0.86
C SER A 79 -2.57 -10.26 0.07
N ASP A 80 -2.25 -11.53 0.32
CA ASP A 80 -1.18 -11.95 1.23
C ASP A 80 0.22 -11.97 0.56
N GLY A 81 0.41 -11.17 -0.49
CA GLY A 81 1.69 -11.08 -1.18
C GLY A 81 2.72 -10.24 -0.42
N GLU A 82 3.99 -10.41 -0.79
CA GLU A 82 5.09 -9.63 -0.24
C GLU A 82 5.60 -8.65 -1.31
N PRO A 83 5.24 -7.34 -1.22
CA PRO A 83 5.77 -6.33 -2.13
C PRO A 83 7.28 -6.20 -2.03
N GLU A 84 7.95 -6.10 -3.17
CA GLU A 84 9.39 -5.88 -3.26
C GLU A 84 9.71 -4.43 -3.61
N ALA A 85 10.86 -3.94 -3.11
CA ALA A 85 11.32 -2.60 -3.44
C ALA A 85 11.68 -2.47 -4.93
N VAL A 86 11.17 -1.43 -5.56
CA VAL A 86 11.55 -1.05 -6.91
C VAL A 86 12.77 -0.15 -6.83
N LYS A 87 13.89 -0.60 -7.40
CA LYS A 87 15.12 0.16 -7.43
C LYS A 87 15.14 1.11 -8.63
N SER A 88 15.30 2.39 -8.35
CA SER A 88 15.49 3.43 -9.36
C SER A 88 16.97 3.56 -9.70
N ALA A 89 17.29 3.76 -10.98
CA ALA A 89 18.63 4.14 -11.39
C ALA A 89 18.85 5.63 -11.09
N THR A 90 20.11 6.03 -10.89
CA THR A 90 20.47 7.45 -10.84
C THR A 90 20.19 8.10 -12.18
N LEU A 91 19.55 9.26 -12.15
CA LEU A 91 19.29 10.05 -13.36
C LEU A 91 20.62 10.42 -14.06
N ASP A 92 20.71 10.02 -15.32
CA ASP A 92 21.86 10.31 -16.18
C ASP A 92 21.32 10.77 -17.55
N THR A 93 21.34 12.07 -17.77
CA THR A 93 20.80 12.70 -18.99
C THR A 93 21.57 12.36 -20.26
N SER A 94 22.72 11.67 -20.16
CA SER A 94 23.47 11.17 -21.31
C SER A 94 23.02 9.80 -21.79
N LYS A 95 22.10 9.16 -21.04
CA LYS A 95 21.57 7.83 -21.32
C LYS A 95 20.10 7.91 -21.69
N ASP A 96 19.67 6.94 -22.50
CA ASP A 96 18.25 6.72 -22.74
C ASP A 96 17.63 6.07 -21.51
N GLN A 97 16.86 6.87 -20.74
CA GLN A 97 16.20 6.46 -19.49
C GLN A 97 14.74 6.86 -19.52
N LEU A 98 13.87 5.94 -19.11
CA LEU A 98 12.50 6.31 -18.77
C LEU A 98 12.52 7.07 -17.43
N VAL A 99 12.14 8.32 -17.45
CA VAL A 99 12.01 9.17 -16.25
C VAL A 99 10.55 9.17 -15.84
N VAL A 100 10.26 8.69 -14.63
CA VAL A 100 8.92 8.63 -14.07
C VAL A 100 8.82 9.60 -12.89
N ALA A 101 7.83 10.49 -12.94
CA ALA A 101 7.47 11.35 -11.82
C ALA A 101 6.24 10.80 -11.12
N THR A 102 6.29 10.72 -9.80
CA THR A 102 5.20 10.21 -8.97
C THR A 102 5.12 10.98 -7.66
N ASN A 103 3.97 10.94 -6.99
CA ASN A 103 3.78 11.52 -5.66
C ASN A 103 4.47 10.70 -4.56
N ALA A 104 4.58 9.38 -4.75
CA ALA A 104 5.16 8.41 -3.82
C ALA A 104 4.61 8.46 -2.37
N ALA A 105 3.34 8.81 -2.22
CA ALA A 105 2.65 8.95 -0.94
C ALA A 105 1.21 8.37 -0.96
N PHE A 106 0.90 7.51 -1.93
CA PHE A 106 -0.44 6.93 -2.11
C PHE A 106 -0.38 5.39 -2.14
N GLU A 107 -0.31 4.77 -0.96
CA GLU A 107 -0.32 3.30 -0.80
C GLU A 107 -1.71 2.75 -1.19
N PRO A 108 -1.80 1.65 -1.96
CA PRO A 108 -0.73 0.74 -2.40
C PRO A 108 -0.18 1.04 -3.81
N PHE A 109 -0.52 2.17 -4.44
CA PHE A 109 -0.17 2.47 -5.83
C PHE A 109 1.26 2.97 -5.97
N GLU A 110 1.66 4.00 -5.20
CA GLU A 110 3.02 4.53 -5.17
C GLU A 110 3.35 5.09 -3.78
N TYR A 111 4.36 4.53 -3.14
CA TYR A 111 4.77 4.94 -1.80
C TYR A 111 6.23 4.62 -1.51
N THR A 112 6.74 5.14 -0.39
CA THR A 112 8.10 4.87 0.08
C THR A 112 8.10 4.17 1.44
N LYS A 113 9.08 3.27 1.65
CA LYS A 113 9.46 2.76 2.97
C LYS A 113 10.95 3.02 3.16
N GLY A 114 11.30 4.01 3.99
CA GLY A 114 12.65 4.52 4.07
C GLY A 114 13.05 5.23 2.77
N GLU A 115 14.10 4.75 2.12
CA GLU A 115 14.61 5.29 0.84
C GLU A 115 14.16 4.46 -0.38
N ASP A 116 13.39 3.40 -0.17
CA ASP A 116 12.96 2.50 -1.22
C ASP A 116 11.53 2.81 -1.69
N TYR A 117 11.30 2.64 -2.98
CA TYR A 117 9.98 2.81 -3.62
C TYR A 117 9.24 1.49 -3.70
N TYR A 118 7.93 1.56 -3.52
CA TYR A 118 7.01 0.43 -3.61
C TYR A 118 5.72 0.88 -4.29
N GLY A 119 4.96 -0.07 -4.78
CA GLY A 119 3.61 0.19 -5.27
C GLY A 119 3.36 -0.42 -6.63
N ILE A 120 2.08 -0.58 -6.94
CA ILE A 120 1.60 -1.13 -8.21
C ILE A 120 2.15 -0.32 -9.38
N ASP A 121 2.06 1.01 -9.31
CA ASP A 121 2.52 1.91 -10.36
C ASP A 121 4.04 1.86 -10.54
N MET A 122 4.77 1.67 -9.44
CA MET A 122 6.22 1.56 -9.46
C MET A 122 6.67 0.25 -10.13
N GLU A 123 5.98 -0.88 -9.87
CA GLU A 123 6.27 -2.14 -10.55
C GLU A 123 5.94 -2.07 -12.04
N ILE A 124 4.80 -1.46 -12.41
CA ILE A 124 4.42 -1.24 -13.81
C ILE A 124 5.47 -0.38 -14.53
N ALA A 125 5.89 0.72 -13.92
CA ALA A 125 6.90 1.63 -14.48
C ALA A 125 8.25 0.92 -14.69
N LYS A 126 8.66 0.08 -13.74
CA LYS A 126 9.87 -0.76 -13.87
C LYS A 126 9.78 -1.69 -15.07
N LEU A 127 8.68 -2.42 -15.21
CA LEU A 127 8.48 -3.35 -16.33
C LEU A 127 8.44 -2.62 -17.67
N LEU A 128 7.79 -1.46 -17.74
CA LEU A 128 7.77 -0.63 -18.95
C LEU A 128 9.18 -0.19 -19.34
N ALA A 129 10.01 0.22 -18.39
CA ALA A 129 11.40 0.61 -18.63
C ALA A 129 12.27 -0.55 -19.10
N GLU A 130 11.99 -1.78 -18.66
CA GLU A 130 12.71 -2.98 -19.07
C GLU A 130 12.40 -3.35 -20.53
N ILE A 131 11.15 -3.21 -20.98
CA ILE A 131 10.75 -3.47 -22.35
C ILE A 131 11.41 -2.47 -23.32
N GLY A 132 11.50 -1.20 -22.97
CA GLY A 132 12.20 -0.19 -23.76
C GLY A 132 13.67 -0.51 -24.00
N ARG A 133 14.31 -1.25 -23.12
CA ARG A 133 15.72 -1.70 -23.27
C ARG A 133 15.89 -3.00 -24.06
N ALA A 134 14.83 -3.80 -24.19
CA ALA A 134 14.89 -5.08 -24.88
C ALA A 134 14.86 -4.96 -26.41
N HIS A 135 14.71 -3.76 -26.94
CA HIS A 135 14.62 -3.46 -28.37
C HIS A 135 15.77 -2.58 -28.89
N VAL A 136 16.90 -2.55 -28.20
CA VAL A 136 18.13 -1.90 -28.73
C VAL A 136 19.10 -2.97 -29.21
#